data_a537f71cbbe9c86e8544712cbc9bede6
#
_entry.id   a537f71cbbe9c86e8544712cbc9bede6
#
_cell.length_a   1.000
_cell.length_b   1.000
_cell.length_c   1.000
_cell.angle_alpha   90.00
_cell.angle_beta   90.00
_cell.angle_gamma   90.00
#
_symmetry.space_group_name_H-M   'P 1'
#
loop_
_entity.id
_entity.type
_entity.pdbx_description
1 polymer ?
#
loop_
_entity_poly.entity_id
_entity_poly.type
_entity_poly.pdbx_seq_one_letter_code
_entity_poly.pdbx_strand_id
1 'polypeptide(L)'
;MLFSSIPFLFYFLPCVFVLYFLVPMRWKNTVLLLASLFFYAWGEPKFVVFMLASIVQGYVLARLVEKYRADRGRAKLFLTLSLVFSLGLLGYCKYADFFLSGFNALTGLHIPLLRVALPIGISFYTFQILSYVVDVYRGDVKAQRNFIDLAAYIAMFPQLIAGPIVRYSDIASQLEHRTHPLADVAAGARRFVLGLGKKVLLANVFYELITTFKASDDRSVLFYWLYAAACVLNIYFDFSGYSDMAIGLGRIFGFHYLENFDYPYISASITEFWRRWHMSLGSWFRDYVYIPLGGNRVSKTKWLRNILVVWLLTGLWHGAAWNFVLWGLFFAGFRTAEKLWYGRALAKTRVFKHIYVLLLVIVSFVLFDANSVGEAAAAIGGLFGAAGVSAVNPISLYYLRSFAVVFLIGIVGATPLPKRIVEQLGSTRAGAMVVDVLEPLVLVSVLAVSTGYLVDGSFNPFLYFRF
;
A
#
# COMPACT_ATOMS: atom_id res chain seq x y z
N MET A 1 -14.14 -0.04 9.61
CA MET A 1 -13.41 0.68 10.68
C MET A 1 -12.05 1.08 10.15
N LEU A 2 -11.48 2.27 10.49
CA LEU A 2 -10.14 2.71 10.08
C LEU A 2 -9.19 2.67 11.28
N PHE A 3 -7.90 2.41 11.06
CA PHE A 3 -6.89 2.46 12.14
C PHE A 3 -6.76 3.85 12.75
N SER A 4 -6.89 4.89 11.92
CA SER A 4 -6.94 6.27 12.37
C SER A 4 -8.36 6.72 12.70
N SER A 5 -9.05 6.01 13.58
CA SER A 5 -10.37 6.39 14.08
C SER A 5 -10.49 6.16 15.58
N ILE A 6 -11.27 7.02 16.25
CA ILE A 6 -11.53 6.90 17.70
C ILE A 6 -12.10 5.53 18.09
N PRO A 7 -13.11 4.97 17.36
CA PRO A 7 -13.61 3.63 17.69
C PRO A 7 -12.54 2.54 17.60
N PHE A 8 -11.62 2.64 16.65
CA PHE A 8 -10.53 1.67 16.53
C PHE A 8 -9.53 1.80 17.68
N LEU A 9 -9.03 3.02 17.92
CA LEU A 9 -7.91 3.27 18.84
C LEU A 9 -8.29 3.04 20.30
N PHE A 10 -9.50 3.46 20.71
CA PHE A 10 -9.87 3.52 22.12
C PHE A 10 -10.89 2.47 22.55
N TYR A 11 -11.54 1.78 21.62
CA TYR A 11 -12.49 0.70 21.96
C TYR A 11 -12.05 -0.65 21.37
N PHE A 12 -11.94 -0.76 20.06
CA PHE A 12 -11.66 -2.03 19.41
C PHE A 12 -10.27 -2.57 19.78
N LEU A 13 -9.22 -1.79 19.59
CA LEU A 13 -7.84 -2.24 19.78
C LEU A 13 -7.54 -2.63 21.24
N PRO A 14 -7.91 -1.84 22.27
CA PRO A 14 -7.75 -2.26 23.66
C PRO A 14 -8.51 -3.55 24.00
N CYS A 15 -9.76 -3.69 23.54
CA CYS A 15 -10.53 -4.93 23.74
C CYS A 15 -9.83 -6.14 23.11
N VAL A 16 -9.32 -5.99 21.87
CA VAL A 16 -8.61 -7.08 21.20
C VAL A 16 -7.31 -7.41 21.93
N PHE A 17 -6.55 -6.43 22.42
CA PHE A 17 -5.33 -6.68 23.21
C PHE A 17 -5.65 -7.45 24.50
N VAL A 18 -6.64 -7.01 25.26
CA VAL A 18 -7.04 -7.71 26.48
C VAL A 18 -7.41 -9.16 26.17
N LEU A 19 -8.30 -9.40 25.22
CA LEU A 19 -8.73 -10.75 24.84
C LEU A 19 -7.54 -11.59 24.33
N TYR A 20 -6.68 -11.02 23.49
CA TYR A 20 -5.55 -11.74 22.89
C TYR A 20 -4.50 -12.17 23.93
N PHE A 21 -4.17 -11.29 24.89
CA PHE A 21 -3.16 -11.59 25.91
C PHE A 21 -3.69 -12.44 27.07
N LEU A 22 -4.99 -12.45 27.31
CA LEU A 22 -5.62 -13.30 28.34
C LEU A 22 -5.74 -14.77 27.92
N VAL A 23 -5.86 -15.07 26.62
CA VAL A 23 -6.05 -16.45 26.16
C VAL A 23 -4.72 -17.19 25.97
N PRO A 24 -4.70 -18.53 26.18
CA PRO A 24 -3.52 -19.35 25.87
C PRO A 24 -3.25 -19.39 24.35
N MET A 25 -2.01 -19.76 23.97
CA MET A 25 -1.53 -19.72 22.59
C MET A 25 -2.47 -20.39 21.59
N ARG A 26 -3.07 -21.54 21.96
CA ARG A 26 -4.00 -22.30 21.10
C ARG A 26 -5.24 -21.50 20.65
N TRP A 27 -5.65 -20.46 21.37
CA TRP A 27 -6.83 -19.65 21.07
C TRP A 27 -6.48 -18.30 20.44
N LYS A 28 -5.20 -17.91 20.40
CA LYS A 28 -4.77 -16.60 19.89
C LYS A 28 -5.18 -16.36 18.44
N ASN A 29 -5.05 -17.37 17.56
CA ASN A 29 -5.48 -17.26 16.17
C ASN A 29 -6.99 -17.16 16.03
N THR A 30 -7.76 -17.85 16.90
CA THR A 30 -9.22 -17.73 16.93
C THR A 30 -9.65 -16.32 17.34
N VAL A 31 -9.03 -15.74 18.39
CA VAL A 31 -9.30 -14.35 18.79
C VAL A 31 -8.98 -13.38 17.66
N LEU A 32 -7.82 -13.53 17.01
CA LEU A 32 -7.46 -12.69 15.86
C LEU A 32 -8.45 -12.84 14.69
N LEU A 33 -8.88 -14.07 14.39
CA LEU A 33 -9.87 -14.32 13.34
C LEU A 33 -11.19 -13.62 13.65
N LEU A 34 -11.74 -13.84 14.86
CA LEU A 34 -13.01 -13.24 15.25
C LEU A 34 -12.94 -11.70 15.29
N ALA A 35 -11.88 -11.15 15.85
CA ALA A 35 -11.63 -9.71 15.84
C ALA A 35 -11.52 -9.16 14.41
N SER A 36 -10.85 -9.88 13.51
CA SER A 36 -10.69 -9.47 12.12
C SER A 36 -12.01 -9.53 11.35
N LEU A 37 -12.81 -10.57 11.55
CA LEU A 37 -14.13 -10.66 10.95
C LEU A 37 -15.06 -9.56 11.46
N PHE A 38 -15.02 -9.24 12.77
CA PHE A 38 -15.75 -8.11 13.33
C PHE A 38 -15.29 -6.77 12.73
N PHE A 39 -13.97 -6.55 12.68
CA PHE A 39 -13.37 -5.35 12.07
C PHE A 39 -13.83 -5.14 10.63
N TYR A 40 -13.85 -6.22 9.84
CA TYR A 40 -14.29 -6.19 8.45
C TYR A 40 -15.80 -5.97 8.32
N ALA A 41 -16.60 -6.72 9.09
CA ALA A 41 -18.05 -6.62 9.09
C ALA A 41 -18.56 -5.24 9.53
N TRP A 42 -17.82 -4.54 10.40
CA TRP A 42 -18.16 -3.17 10.82
C TRP A 42 -18.26 -2.19 9.65
N GLY A 43 -17.39 -2.33 8.64
CA GLY A 43 -17.41 -1.47 7.44
C GLY A 43 -18.23 -2.07 6.30
N GLU A 44 -18.18 -3.39 6.14
CA GLU A 44 -18.63 -4.09 4.94
C GLU A 44 -19.36 -5.41 5.27
N PRO A 45 -20.51 -5.35 5.97
CA PRO A 45 -21.16 -6.58 6.47
C PRO A 45 -21.56 -7.55 5.37
N LYS A 46 -21.99 -7.07 4.20
CA LYS A 46 -22.40 -7.90 3.06
C LYS A 46 -21.25 -8.64 2.39
N PHE A 47 -20.05 -8.04 2.40
CA PHE A 47 -18.87 -8.59 1.71
C PHE A 47 -18.04 -9.58 2.55
N VAL A 48 -18.37 -9.77 3.83
CA VAL A 48 -17.81 -10.86 4.64
C VAL A 48 -17.99 -12.21 3.96
N VAL A 49 -19.12 -12.42 3.29
CA VAL A 49 -19.42 -13.67 2.56
C VAL A 49 -18.39 -13.92 1.45
N PHE A 50 -18.00 -12.88 0.69
CA PHE A 50 -16.98 -13.02 -0.38
C PHE A 50 -15.61 -13.36 0.20
N MET A 51 -15.23 -12.74 1.31
CA MET A 51 -13.98 -13.08 1.99
C MET A 51 -14.00 -14.52 2.51
N LEU A 52 -15.07 -14.95 3.18
CA LEU A 52 -15.21 -16.32 3.68
C LEU A 52 -15.21 -17.34 2.54
N ALA A 53 -15.93 -17.08 1.43
CA ALA A 53 -15.91 -17.94 0.24
C ALA A 53 -14.50 -18.05 -0.33
N SER A 54 -13.75 -16.93 -0.37
CA SER A 54 -12.36 -16.91 -0.83
C SER A 54 -11.43 -17.71 0.10
N ILE A 55 -11.61 -17.62 1.42
CA ILE A 55 -10.85 -18.41 2.40
C ILE A 55 -11.15 -19.91 2.22
N VAL A 56 -12.43 -20.28 2.14
CA VAL A 56 -12.85 -21.69 2.02
C VAL A 56 -12.29 -22.30 0.72
N GLN A 57 -12.44 -21.62 -0.43
CA GLN A 57 -11.88 -22.14 -1.67
C GLN A 57 -10.35 -22.27 -1.62
N GLY A 58 -9.65 -21.26 -1.06
CA GLY A 58 -8.21 -21.30 -0.91
C GLY A 58 -7.75 -22.47 -0.03
N TYR A 59 -8.44 -22.71 1.09
CA TYR A 59 -8.19 -23.84 1.97
C TYR A 59 -8.39 -25.20 1.29
N VAL A 60 -9.57 -25.39 0.68
CA VAL A 60 -9.93 -26.67 0.05
C VAL A 60 -9.03 -26.96 -1.14
N LEU A 61 -8.86 -25.98 -2.05
CA LEU A 61 -8.12 -26.18 -3.27
C LEU A 61 -6.60 -26.33 -3.01
N ALA A 62 -6.02 -25.61 -2.06
CA ALA A 62 -4.61 -25.83 -1.69
C ALA A 62 -4.37 -27.25 -1.14
N ARG A 63 -5.28 -27.77 -0.31
CA ARG A 63 -5.20 -29.15 0.19
C ARG A 63 -5.35 -30.19 -0.92
N LEU A 64 -6.20 -29.93 -1.92
CA LEU A 64 -6.33 -30.80 -3.10
C LEU A 64 -5.08 -30.72 -3.98
N VAL A 65 -4.49 -29.54 -4.17
CA VAL A 65 -3.20 -29.36 -4.86
C VAL A 65 -2.11 -30.20 -4.17
N GLU A 66 -1.98 -30.13 -2.86
CA GLU A 66 -1.01 -30.91 -2.10
C GLU A 66 -1.28 -32.42 -2.20
N LYS A 67 -2.55 -32.84 -2.02
CA LYS A 67 -2.95 -34.26 -2.08
C LYS A 67 -2.62 -34.90 -3.42
N TYR A 68 -2.85 -34.19 -4.51
CA TYR A 68 -2.62 -34.68 -5.87
C TYR A 68 -1.28 -34.23 -6.46
N ARG A 69 -0.31 -33.85 -5.65
CA ARG A 69 0.99 -33.34 -6.10
C ARG A 69 1.74 -34.30 -7.02
N ALA A 70 1.60 -35.62 -6.81
CA ALA A 70 2.20 -36.65 -7.67
C ALA A 70 1.52 -36.69 -9.05
N ASP A 71 0.23 -36.37 -9.14
CA ASP A 71 -0.53 -36.22 -10.40
C ASP A 71 -0.53 -34.75 -10.83
N ARG A 72 0.44 -34.39 -11.66
CA ARG A 72 0.58 -32.99 -12.14
C ARG A 72 -0.67 -32.45 -12.85
N GLY A 73 -1.44 -33.32 -13.53
CA GLY A 73 -2.65 -32.93 -14.23
C GLY A 73 -3.72 -32.46 -13.25
N ARG A 74 -4.02 -33.26 -12.23
CA ARG A 74 -4.99 -32.94 -11.17
C ARG A 74 -4.53 -31.77 -10.32
N ALA A 75 -3.27 -31.72 -9.91
CA ALA A 75 -2.72 -30.62 -9.15
C ALA A 75 -2.87 -29.28 -9.91
N LYS A 76 -2.56 -29.27 -11.22
CA LYS A 76 -2.74 -28.11 -12.10
C LYS A 76 -4.20 -27.73 -12.25
N LEU A 77 -5.12 -28.70 -12.34
CA LEU A 77 -6.57 -28.44 -12.40
C LEU A 77 -7.02 -27.67 -11.15
N PHE A 78 -6.70 -28.16 -9.95
CA PHE A 78 -7.10 -27.48 -8.69
C PHE A 78 -6.45 -26.12 -8.52
N LEU A 79 -5.19 -25.94 -8.92
CA LEU A 79 -4.55 -24.62 -9.00
C LEU A 79 -5.35 -23.71 -9.94
N THR A 80 -5.65 -24.15 -11.16
CA THR A 80 -6.39 -23.35 -12.15
C THR A 80 -7.78 -22.96 -11.63
N LEU A 81 -8.49 -23.88 -10.98
CA LEU A 81 -9.78 -23.57 -10.36
C LEU A 81 -9.67 -22.48 -9.29
N SER A 82 -8.62 -22.51 -8.45
CA SER A 82 -8.39 -21.46 -7.47
C SER A 82 -8.06 -20.11 -8.12
N LEU A 83 -7.23 -20.11 -9.16
CA LEU A 83 -6.90 -18.90 -9.92
C LEU A 83 -8.15 -18.30 -10.58
N VAL A 84 -8.96 -19.13 -11.25
CA VAL A 84 -10.20 -18.70 -11.94
C VAL A 84 -11.21 -18.14 -10.94
N PHE A 85 -11.42 -18.81 -9.80
CA PHE A 85 -12.33 -18.31 -8.77
C PHE A 85 -11.85 -16.96 -8.21
N SER A 86 -10.59 -16.88 -7.78
CA SER A 86 -10.05 -15.68 -7.12
C SER A 86 -9.98 -14.48 -8.09
N LEU A 87 -9.48 -14.70 -9.31
CA LEU A 87 -9.40 -13.65 -10.33
C LEU A 87 -10.77 -13.33 -10.91
N GLY A 88 -11.67 -14.30 -11.02
CA GLY A 88 -13.05 -14.09 -11.46
C GLY A 88 -13.84 -13.23 -10.49
N LEU A 89 -13.72 -13.50 -9.19
CA LEU A 89 -14.36 -12.68 -8.15
C LEU A 89 -13.80 -11.25 -8.13
N LEU A 90 -12.48 -11.10 -8.20
CA LEU A 90 -11.82 -9.79 -8.31
C LEU A 90 -12.25 -9.08 -9.60
N GLY A 91 -12.31 -9.79 -10.74
CA GLY A 91 -12.74 -9.29 -12.02
C GLY A 91 -14.19 -8.78 -11.99
N TYR A 92 -15.08 -9.54 -11.38
CA TYR A 92 -16.47 -9.16 -11.21
C TYR A 92 -16.64 -7.92 -10.33
N CYS A 93 -15.98 -7.87 -9.17
CA CYS A 93 -16.15 -6.76 -8.24
C CYS A 93 -15.43 -5.48 -8.66
N LYS A 94 -14.27 -5.59 -9.32
CA LYS A 94 -13.41 -4.42 -9.59
C LYS A 94 -13.42 -3.95 -11.03
N TYR A 95 -13.53 -4.88 -12.00
CA TYR A 95 -13.26 -4.56 -13.40
C TYR A 95 -14.48 -4.71 -14.32
N ALA A 96 -15.58 -5.31 -13.88
CA ALA A 96 -16.73 -5.56 -14.75
C ALA A 96 -17.26 -4.27 -15.38
N ASP A 97 -17.51 -3.24 -14.58
CA ASP A 97 -18.04 -1.96 -15.07
C ASP A 97 -17.05 -1.18 -15.94
N PHE A 98 -15.75 -1.28 -15.66
CA PHE A 98 -14.72 -0.70 -16.51
C PHE A 98 -14.70 -1.30 -17.91
N PHE A 99 -14.78 -2.64 -18.02
CA PHE A 99 -14.83 -3.30 -19.31
C PHE A 99 -16.17 -3.09 -20.02
N LEU A 100 -17.31 -3.12 -19.29
CA LEU A 100 -18.62 -2.85 -19.86
C LEU A 100 -18.74 -1.42 -20.39
N SER A 101 -18.24 -0.44 -19.65
CA SER A 101 -18.24 0.96 -20.11
C SER A 101 -17.35 1.15 -21.36
N GLY A 102 -16.18 0.52 -21.38
CA GLY A 102 -15.30 0.51 -22.55
C GLY A 102 -15.94 -0.17 -23.77
N PHE A 103 -16.60 -1.31 -23.56
CA PHE A 103 -17.32 -2.02 -24.61
C PHE A 103 -18.50 -1.19 -25.16
N ASN A 104 -19.31 -0.57 -24.30
CA ASN A 104 -20.38 0.33 -24.70
C ASN A 104 -19.86 1.51 -25.54
N ALA A 105 -18.74 2.12 -25.11
CA ALA A 105 -18.11 3.23 -25.83
C ALA A 105 -17.62 2.83 -27.23
N LEU A 106 -17.13 1.59 -27.40
CA LEU A 106 -16.61 1.09 -28.68
C LEU A 106 -17.72 0.63 -29.63
N THR A 107 -18.80 0.05 -29.09
CA THR A 107 -19.84 -0.58 -29.91
C THR A 107 -21.08 0.28 -30.10
N GLY A 108 -21.24 1.35 -29.30
CA GLY A 108 -22.48 2.14 -29.25
C GLY A 108 -23.64 1.43 -28.53
N LEU A 109 -23.40 0.25 -27.94
CA LEU A 109 -24.41 -0.45 -27.16
C LEU A 109 -24.60 0.21 -25.78
N HIS A 110 -25.77 0.05 -25.18
CA HIS A 110 -26.12 0.58 -23.87
C HIS A 110 -26.38 -0.54 -22.87
N ILE A 111 -25.40 -1.46 -22.71
CA ILE A 111 -25.48 -2.51 -21.69
C ILE A 111 -25.43 -1.86 -20.30
N PRO A 112 -26.41 -2.12 -19.42
CA PRO A 112 -26.42 -1.51 -18.09
C PRO A 112 -25.21 -1.96 -17.27
N LEU A 113 -24.59 -1.01 -16.55
CA LEU A 113 -23.49 -1.29 -15.63
C LEU A 113 -24.00 -2.04 -14.41
N LEU A 114 -23.18 -2.96 -13.89
CA LEU A 114 -23.55 -3.83 -12.76
C LEU A 114 -23.59 -3.06 -11.43
N ARG A 115 -22.84 -1.95 -11.33
CA ARG A 115 -22.71 -1.09 -10.14
C ARG A 115 -22.39 -1.88 -8.86
N VAL A 116 -21.52 -2.88 -9.00
CA VAL A 116 -21.05 -3.67 -7.86
C VAL A 116 -20.11 -2.80 -7.02
N ALA A 117 -20.44 -2.64 -5.74
CA ALA A 117 -19.52 -1.96 -4.83
C ALA A 117 -18.27 -2.81 -4.62
N LEU A 118 -17.09 -2.15 -4.57
CA LEU A 118 -15.81 -2.83 -4.41
C LEU A 118 -15.60 -3.24 -2.96
N PRO A 119 -15.50 -4.54 -2.63
CA PRO A 119 -15.22 -4.99 -1.26
C PRO A 119 -13.84 -4.51 -0.81
N ILE A 120 -13.77 -3.86 0.36
CA ILE A 120 -12.51 -3.39 0.93
C ILE A 120 -11.54 -4.56 1.09
N GLY A 121 -10.29 -4.37 0.65
CA GLY A 121 -9.23 -5.37 0.80
C GLY A 121 -9.30 -6.56 -0.16
N ILE A 122 -10.29 -6.63 -1.10
CA ILE A 122 -10.41 -7.77 -2.02
C ILE A 122 -9.13 -7.99 -2.84
N SER A 123 -8.44 -6.95 -3.26
CA SER A 123 -7.17 -7.07 -3.99
C SER A 123 -6.06 -7.69 -3.11
N PHE A 124 -6.03 -7.37 -1.81
CA PHE A 124 -5.03 -7.87 -0.87
C PHE A 124 -5.25 -9.34 -0.55
N TYR A 125 -6.45 -9.73 -0.08
CA TYR A 125 -6.70 -11.13 0.26
C TYR A 125 -6.71 -12.04 -0.98
N THR A 126 -7.07 -11.53 -2.16
CA THR A 126 -6.90 -12.27 -3.41
C THR A 126 -5.42 -12.58 -3.66
N PHE A 127 -4.52 -11.61 -3.53
CA PHE A 127 -3.08 -11.84 -3.71
C PHE A 127 -2.49 -12.78 -2.67
N GLN A 128 -2.98 -12.74 -1.43
CA GLN A 128 -2.58 -13.68 -0.38
C GLN A 128 -2.98 -15.11 -0.73
N ILE A 129 -4.21 -15.33 -1.16
CA ILE A 129 -4.72 -16.66 -1.55
C ILE A 129 -3.99 -17.18 -2.79
N LEU A 130 -3.82 -16.32 -3.82
CA LEU A 130 -3.13 -16.69 -5.05
C LEU A 130 -1.68 -17.13 -4.76
N SER A 131 -0.93 -16.33 -3.98
CA SER A 131 0.43 -16.70 -3.62
C SER A 131 0.47 -17.98 -2.80
N TYR A 132 -0.42 -18.15 -1.82
CA TYR A 132 -0.50 -19.35 -1.00
C TYR A 132 -0.73 -20.62 -1.83
N VAL A 133 -1.75 -20.63 -2.72
CA VAL A 133 -2.05 -21.82 -3.53
C VAL A 133 -0.93 -22.11 -4.54
N VAL A 134 -0.32 -21.07 -5.12
CA VAL A 134 0.84 -21.23 -6.01
C VAL A 134 2.05 -21.79 -5.26
N ASP A 135 2.34 -21.30 -4.06
CA ASP A 135 3.48 -21.78 -3.25
C ASP A 135 3.27 -23.24 -2.81
N VAL A 136 2.02 -23.64 -2.48
CA VAL A 136 1.69 -25.06 -2.24
C VAL A 136 1.90 -25.89 -3.51
N TYR A 137 1.50 -25.41 -4.69
CA TYR A 137 1.71 -26.13 -5.95
C TYR A 137 3.19 -26.27 -6.29
N ARG A 138 4.01 -25.24 -6.07
CA ARG A 138 5.46 -25.26 -6.25
C ARG A 138 6.16 -26.18 -5.25
N GLY A 139 5.57 -26.33 -4.07
CA GLY A 139 6.15 -27.08 -2.98
C GLY A 139 6.96 -26.26 -2.01
N ASP A 140 6.88 -24.97 -2.13
CA ASP A 140 7.58 -24.01 -1.27
C ASP A 140 7.01 -24.02 0.14
N VAL A 141 5.71 -24.31 0.28
CA VAL A 141 5.01 -24.46 1.56
C VAL A 141 4.10 -25.70 1.54
N LYS A 142 3.77 -26.21 2.74
CA LYS A 142 2.73 -27.22 2.93
C LYS A 142 1.37 -26.57 3.02
N ALA A 143 0.32 -27.26 2.55
CA ALA A 143 -1.04 -26.79 2.73
C ALA A 143 -1.43 -26.80 4.22
N GLN A 144 -1.95 -25.67 4.69
CA GLN A 144 -2.39 -25.51 6.09
C GLN A 144 -3.53 -26.49 6.39
N ARG A 145 -3.41 -27.23 7.48
CA ARG A 145 -4.39 -28.23 7.90
C ARG A 145 -5.44 -27.66 8.83
N ASN A 146 -5.10 -26.63 9.58
CA ASN A 146 -6.02 -25.94 10.46
C ASN A 146 -6.70 -24.79 9.70
N PHE A 147 -8.02 -24.90 9.53
CA PHE A 147 -8.81 -23.87 8.85
C PHE A 147 -8.75 -22.52 9.57
N ILE A 148 -8.75 -22.51 10.91
CA ILE A 148 -8.71 -21.27 11.72
C ILE A 148 -7.40 -20.52 11.47
N ASP A 149 -6.27 -21.21 11.36
CA ASP A 149 -4.97 -20.58 11.14
C ASP A 149 -4.88 -19.95 9.75
N LEU A 150 -5.39 -20.64 8.72
CA LEU A 150 -5.45 -20.07 7.37
C LEU A 150 -6.43 -18.89 7.31
N ALA A 151 -7.60 -19.02 7.92
CA ALA A 151 -8.60 -17.97 7.95
C ALA A 151 -8.07 -16.74 8.72
N ALA A 152 -7.39 -16.93 9.84
CA ALA A 152 -6.74 -15.89 10.61
C ALA A 152 -5.67 -15.19 9.76
N TYR A 153 -4.83 -15.93 9.03
CA TYR A 153 -3.83 -15.35 8.13
C TYR A 153 -4.46 -14.45 7.06
N ILE A 154 -5.49 -14.92 6.38
CA ILE A 154 -6.10 -14.19 5.25
C ILE A 154 -6.91 -12.98 5.75
N ALA A 155 -7.69 -13.16 6.83
CA ALA A 155 -8.58 -12.11 7.34
C ALA A 155 -7.90 -11.10 8.27
N MET A 156 -6.66 -11.33 8.69
CA MET A 156 -5.97 -10.58 9.76
C MET A 156 -6.04 -9.07 9.55
N PHE A 157 -6.76 -8.37 10.41
CA PHE A 157 -7.07 -6.94 10.28
C PHE A 157 -5.84 -6.03 10.14
N PRO A 158 -4.67 -6.27 10.77
CA PRO A 158 -3.51 -5.41 10.59
C PRO A 158 -3.05 -5.28 9.14
N GLN A 159 -3.16 -6.34 8.33
CA GLN A 159 -2.66 -6.38 6.95
C GLN A 159 -3.76 -6.29 5.89
N LEU A 160 -5.04 -6.47 6.26
CA LEU A 160 -6.14 -6.74 5.33
C LEU A 160 -6.44 -5.60 4.37
N ILE A 161 -6.38 -4.34 4.82
CA ILE A 161 -6.86 -3.18 4.03
C ILE A 161 -5.75 -2.59 3.17
N ALA A 162 -4.58 -2.28 3.73
CA ALA A 162 -3.46 -1.62 3.05
C ALA A 162 -2.10 -1.85 3.72
N GLY A 163 -1.96 -2.93 4.48
CA GLY A 163 -0.68 -3.35 5.03
C GLY A 163 0.29 -3.85 3.93
N PRO A 164 1.48 -4.31 4.30
CA PRO A 164 2.31 -5.09 3.39
C PRO A 164 1.52 -6.32 2.88
N ILE A 165 1.72 -6.70 1.62
CA ILE A 165 1.19 -7.97 1.10
C ILE A 165 2.03 -9.09 1.71
N VAL A 166 1.56 -9.62 2.84
CA VAL A 166 2.24 -10.70 3.57
C VAL A 166 1.92 -12.04 2.90
N ARG A 167 2.93 -12.82 2.59
CA ARG A 167 2.75 -14.17 2.04
C ARG A 167 2.57 -15.17 3.18
N TYR A 168 1.93 -16.30 2.87
CA TYR A 168 1.82 -17.38 3.85
C TYR A 168 3.21 -17.89 4.29
N SER A 169 4.15 -18.02 3.35
CA SER A 169 5.53 -18.41 3.62
C SER A 169 6.26 -17.52 4.63
N ASP A 170 5.91 -16.22 4.68
CA ASP A 170 6.57 -15.25 5.57
C ASP A 170 6.19 -15.45 7.04
N ILE A 171 4.98 -15.96 7.33
CA ILE A 171 4.45 -16.07 8.68
C ILE A 171 3.96 -17.47 9.08
N ALA A 172 4.11 -18.48 8.22
CA ALA A 172 3.60 -19.83 8.46
C ALA A 172 4.05 -20.40 9.82
N SER A 173 5.33 -20.30 10.15
CA SER A 173 5.87 -20.76 11.44
C SER A 173 5.34 -19.96 12.63
N GLN A 174 5.07 -18.68 12.43
CA GLN A 174 4.57 -17.76 13.45
C GLN A 174 3.06 -17.96 13.72
N LEU A 175 2.32 -18.53 12.78
CA LEU A 175 0.93 -18.95 13.01
C LEU A 175 0.86 -20.11 14.03
N GLU A 176 1.83 -21.02 13.97
CA GLU A 176 1.90 -22.17 14.88
C GLU A 176 2.58 -21.83 16.21
N HIS A 177 3.74 -21.16 16.11
CA HIS A 177 4.57 -20.83 17.27
C HIS A 177 5.07 -19.40 17.19
N ARG A 178 4.69 -18.58 18.18
CA ARG A 178 5.21 -17.21 18.32
C ARG A 178 5.32 -16.80 19.79
N THR A 179 6.19 -15.90 20.06
CA THR A 179 6.44 -15.32 21.39
C THR A 179 6.09 -13.83 21.38
N HIS A 180 5.97 -13.25 22.53
CA HIS A 180 5.62 -11.84 22.71
C HIS A 180 6.61 -11.18 23.70
N PRO A 181 7.91 -11.05 23.36
CA PRO A 181 8.85 -10.33 24.21
C PRO A 181 8.38 -8.89 24.39
N LEU A 182 8.51 -8.36 25.61
CA LEU A 182 8.09 -6.98 25.91
C LEU A 182 8.79 -5.96 24.99
N ALA A 183 10.06 -6.22 24.63
CA ALA A 183 10.81 -5.40 23.69
C ALA A 183 10.14 -5.33 22.30
N ASP A 184 9.57 -6.46 21.80
CA ASP A 184 8.85 -6.48 20.53
C ASP A 184 7.52 -5.77 20.63
N VAL A 185 6.78 -5.95 21.72
CA VAL A 185 5.53 -5.22 21.98
C VAL A 185 5.77 -3.72 22.04
N ALA A 186 6.81 -3.27 22.78
CA ALA A 186 7.19 -1.86 22.88
C ALA A 186 7.60 -1.29 21.50
N ALA A 187 8.45 -2.00 20.75
CA ALA A 187 8.84 -1.59 19.40
C ALA A 187 7.66 -1.56 18.43
N GLY A 188 6.71 -2.48 18.56
CA GLY A 188 5.47 -2.49 17.79
C GLY A 188 4.58 -1.28 18.12
N ALA A 189 4.39 -0.97 19.40
CA ALA A 189 3.61 0.18 19.85
C ALA A 189 4.25 1.51 19.38
N ARG A 190 5.57 1.65 19.52
CA ARG A 190 6.34 2.79 18.98
C ARG A 190 6.05 2.98 17.49
N ARG A 191 6.18 1.92 16.71
CA ARG A 191 5.98 1.96 15.26
C ARG A 191 4.54 2.30 14.89
N PHE A 192 3.58 1.76 15.61
CA PHE A 192 2.16 2.08 15.42
C PHE A 192 1.87 3.57 15.63
N VAL A 193 2.36 4.15 16.74
CA VAL A 193 2.14 5.57 17.07
C VAL A 193 2.82 6.49 16.03
N LEU A 194 4.04 6.18 15.61
CA LEU A 194 4.70 6.94 14.54
C LEU A 194 3.96 6.83 13.20
N GLY A 195 3.43 5.65 12.87
CA GLY A 195 2.57 5.45 11.70
C GLY A 195 1.28 6.26 11.76
N LEU A 196 0.64 6.31 12.94
CA LEU A 196 -0.53 7.14 13.18
C LEU A 196 -0.22 8.63 12.99
N GLY A 197 0.91 9.10 13.54
CA GLY A 197 1.37 10.48 13.34
C GLY A 197 1.60 10.82 11.87
N LYS A 198 2.26 9.92 11.10
CA LYS A 198 2.42 10.08 9.65
C LYS A 198 1.07 10.25 8.94
N LYS A 199 0.09 9.43 9.29
CA LYS A 199 -1.24 9.46 8.69
C LYS A 199 -2.01 10.72 9.06
N VAL A 200 -2.13 11.03 10.35
CA VAL A 200 -3.00 12.10 10.85
C VAL A 200 -2.36 13.48 10.70
N LEU A 201 -1.09 13.62 11.10
CA LEU A 201 -0.45 14.93 11.20
C LEU A 201 0.24 15.37 9.90
N LEU A 202 0.53 14.45 8.97
CA LEU A 202 1.16 14.78 7.70
C LEU A 202 0.24 14.48 6.51
N ALA A 203 -0.17 13.22 6.32
CA ALA A 203 -0.94 12.85 5.15
C ALA A 203 -2.28 13.60 5.07
N ASN A 204 -3.07 13.64 6.14
CA ASN A 204 -4.35 14.33 6.15
C ASN A 204 -4.19 15.83 5.86
N VAL A 205 -3.15 16.46 6.43
CA VAL A 205 -2.87 17.88 6.21
C VAL A 205 -2.47 18.17 4.76
N PHE A 206 -1.64 17.32 4.13
CA PHE A 206 -1.35 17.44 2.70
C PHE A 206 -2.59 17.20 1.83
N TYR A 207 -3.47 16.28 2.24
CA TYR A 207 -4.73 16.05 1.51
C TYR A 207 -5.67 17.26 1.57
N GLU A 208 -5.69 18.00 2.65
CA GLU A 208 -6.42 19.28 2.77
C GLU A 208 -5.94 20.27 1.70
N LEU A 209 -4.63 20.42 1.51
CA LEU A 209 -4.09 21.28 0.44
C LEU A 209 -4.49 20.80 -0.95
N ILE A 210 -4.50 19.47 -1.19
CA ILE A 210 -4.95 18.88 -2.46
C ILE A 210 -6.41 19.22 -2.74
N THR A 211 -7.29 19.06 -1.76
CA THR A 211 -8.72 19.37 -1.91
C THR A 211 -8.95 20.88 -2.11
N THR A 212 -8.22 21.71 -1.38
CA THR A 212 -8.24 23.17 -1.54
C THR A 212 -7.82 23.59 -2.96
N PHE A 213 -6.73 23.02 -3.49
CA PHE A 213 -6.30 23.27 -4.87
C PHE A 213 -7.37 22.87 -5.88
N LYS A 214 -7.98 21.69 -5.71
CA LYS A 214 -9.02 21.20 -6.62
C LYS A 214 -10.28 22.06 -6.60
N ALA A 215 -10.62 22.62 -5.46
CA ALA A 215 -11.77 23.51 -5.28
C ALA A 215 -11.51 24.98 -5.72
N SER A 216 -10.25 25.37 -5.94
CA SER A 216 -9.89 26.74 -6.31
C SER A 216 -10.01 26.99 -7.81
N ASP A 217 -10.59 28.13 -8.19
CA ASP A 217 -10.61 28.64 -9.56
C ASP A 217 -9.40 29.55 -9.85
N ASP A 218 -8.80 30.17 -8.83
CA ASP A 218 -7.65 31.06 -8.96
C ASP A 218 -6.33 30.28 -8.76
N ARG A 219 -5.80 29.78 -9.86
CA ARG A 219 -4.59 28.94 -9.89
C ARG A 219 -3.40 29.69 -10.47
N SER A 220 -2.20 29.39 -9.95
CA SER A 220 -0.91 29.85 -10.49
C SER A 220 0.03 28.68 -10.66
N VAL A 221 1.12 28.84 -11.42
CA VAL A 221 2.14 27.78 -11.57
C VAL A 221 2.68 27.33 -10.22
N LEU A 222 2.93 28.27 -9.30
CA LEU A 222 3.34 27.92 -7.93
C LEU A 222 2.30 27.07 -7.20
N PHE A 223 1.00 27.34 -7.38
CA PHE A 223 -0.05 26.56 -6.71
C PHE A 223 -0.14 25.13 -7.30
N TYR A 224 0.06 24.96 -8.62
CA TYR A 224 0.20 23.62 -9.23
C TYR A 224 1.40 22.85 -8.64
N TRP A 225 2.54 23.50 -8.40
CA TRP A 225 3.69 22.84 -7.78
C TRP A 225 3.44 22.50 -6.31
N LEU A 226 2.76 23.34 -5.54
CA LEU A 226 2.36 23.04 -4.17
C LEU A 226 1.41 21.83 -4.12
N TYR A 227 0.42 21.80 -5.01
CA TYR A 227 -0.47 20.66 -5.17
C TYR A 227 0.29 19.38 -5.51
N ALA A 228 1.19 19.41 -6.49
CA ALA A 228 1.96 18.25 -6.90
C ALA A 228 2.89 17.74 -5.78
N ALA A 229 3.55 18.63 -5.06
CA ALA A 229 4.35 18.28 -3.88
C ALA A 229 3.48 17.69 -2.76
N ALA A 230 2.29 18.26 -2.53
CA ALA A 230 1.34 17.72 -1.58
C ALA A 230 0.87 16.31 -1.98
N CYS A 231 0.58 16.04 -3.27
CA CYS A 231 0.24 14.71 -3.76
C CYS A 231 1.34 13.68 -3.44
N VAL A 232 2.59 14.01 -3.73
CA VAL A 232 3.75 13.14 -3.48
C VAL A 232 3.88 12.80 -1.99
N LEU A 233 3.81 13.82 -1.12
CA LEU A 233 3.97 13.63 0.32
C LEU A 233 2.73 12.96 0.95
N ASN A 234 1.52 13.33 0.50
CA ASN A 234 0.29 12.68 0.94
C ASN A 234 0.32 11.18 0.67
N ILE A 235 0.53 10.75 -0.57
CA ILE A 235 0.54 9.34 -0.95
C ILE A 235 1.59 8.56 -0.15
N TYR A 236 2.76 9.15 0.06
CA TYR A 236 3.82 8.51 0.84
C TYR A 236 3.45 8.36 2.31
N PHE A 237 3.04 9.44 2.97
CA PHE A 237 2.76 9.39 4.42
C PHE A 237 1.46 8.65 4.72
N ASP A 238 0.46 8.71 3.85
CA ASP A 238 -0.77 7.92 3.99
C ASP A 238 -0.45 6.42 3.97
N PHE A 239 0.26 5.98 2.93
CA PHE A 239 0.53 4.56 2.75
C PHE A 239 1.66 4.04 3.66
N SER A 240 2.77 4.78 3.82
CA SER A 240 3.82 4.36 4.74
C SER A 240 3.35 4.40 6.19
N GLY A 241 2.52 5.38 6.56
CA GLY A 241 1.91 5.47 7.89
C GLY A 241 1.03 4.26 8.18
N TYR A 242 0.16 3.88 7.23
CA TYR A 242 -0.65 2.67 7.37
C TYR A 242 0.20 1.40 7.45
N SER A 243 1.22 1.29 6.60
CA SER A 243 2.16 0.15 6.64
C SER A 243 2.89 0.06 7.97
N ASP A 244 3.32 1.18 8.55
CA ASP A 244 3.96 1.21 9.87
C ASP A 244 3.00 0.81 10.98
N MET A 245 1.74 1.26 10.93
CA MET A 245 0.71 0.81 11.88
C MET A 245 0.47 -0.70 11.76
N ALA A 246 0.37 -1.22 10.53
CA ALA A 246 0.17 -2.64 10.27
C ALA A 246 1.34 -3.50 10.77
N ILE A 247 2.58 -3.10 10.48
CA ILE A 247 3.79 -3.80 10.92
C ILE A 247 3.92 -3.71 12.45
N GLY A 248 3.59 -2.54 13.02
CA GLY A 248 3.57 -2.34 14.47
C GLY A 248 2.60 -3.28 15.17
N LEU A 249 1.35 -3.34 14.70
CA LEU A 249 0.35 -4.27 15.23
C LEU A 249 0.76 -5.73 15.03
N GLY A 250 1.25 -6.08 13.85
CA GLY A 250 1.80 -7.41 13.60
C GLY A 250 2.82 -7.80 14.65
N ARG A 251 3.78 -6.91 14.95
CA ARG A 251 4.84 -7.14 15.94
C ARG A 251 4.30 -7.30 17.36
N ILE A 252 3.28 -6.53 17.76
CA ILE A 252 2.60 -6.68 19.05
C ILE A 252 1.95 -8.07 19.17
N PHE A 253 1.34 -8.56 18.08
CA PHE A 253 0.72 -9.89 18.04
C PHE A 253 1.74 -11.03 17.79
N GLY A 254 3.04 -10.73 17.73
CA GLY A 254 4.10 -11.71 17.56
C GLY A 254 4.35 -12.12 16.09
N PHE A 255 3.93 -11.30 15.13
CA PHE A 255 4.21 -11.48 13.70
C PHE A 255 5.23 -10.46 13.20
N HIS A 256 6.17 -10.90 12.38
CA HIS A 256 7.19 -10.06 11.76
C HIS A 256 6.88 -9.89 10.28
N TYR A 257 6.21 -8.79 9.94
CA TYR A 257 5.92 -8.44 8.54
C TYR A 257 7.13 -7.78 7.88
N LEU A 258 7.23 -7.95 6.57
CA LEU A 258 8.28 -7.33 5.76
C LEU A 258 8.08 -5.82 5.65
N GLU A 259 9.20 -5.09 5.49
CA GLU A 259 9.16 -3.66 5.21
C GLU A 259 8.50 -3.38 3.86
N ASN A 260 7.73 -2.29 3.78
CA ASN A 260 7.03 -1.89 2.57
C ASN A 260 7.62 -0.62 1.93
N PHE A 261 8.32 0.20 2.72
CA PHE A 261 8.96 1.43 2.28
C PHE A 261 10.35 1.59 2.89
N ASP A 262 11.32 2.09 2.07
CA ASP A 262 12.68 2.43 2.50
C ASP A 262 13.11 3.77 1.88
N TYR A 263 12.53 4.88 2.36
CA TYR A 263 12.86 6.24 1.91
C TYR A 263 12.96 6.37 0.38
N PRO A 264 11.88 6.12 -0.38
CA PRO A 264 11.93 5.99 -1.84
C PRO A 264 12.35 7.26 -2.58
N TYR A 265 12.14 8.43 -1.99
CA TYR A 265 12.43 9.73 -2.64
C TYR A 265 13.90 10.11 -2.71
N ILE A 266 14.78 9.36 -2.02
CA ILE A 266 16.25 9.53 -2.18
C ILE A 266 16.83 8.71 -3.32
N SER A 267 16.01 7.99 -4.08
CA SER A 267 16.44 7.09 -5.15
C SER A 267 17.16 7.81 -6.28
N ALA A 268 18.13 7.13 -6.88
CA ALA A 268 18.94 7.63 -8.01
C ALA A 268 18.50 7.09 -9.39
N SER A 269 17.45 6.27 -9.43
CA SER A 269 16.83 5.74 -10.66
C SER A 269 15.40 5.29 -10.37
N ILE A 270 14.56 5.19 -11.40
CA ILE A 270 13.20 4.63 -11.28
C ILE A 270 13.24 3.16 -10.85
N THR A 271 14.27 2.43 -11.28
CA THR A 271 14.47 1.05 -10.82
C THR A 271 14.75 0.98 -9.32
N GLU A 272 15.56 1.90 -8.78
CA GLU A 272 15.80 1.97 -7.33
C GLU A 272 14.57 2.44 -6.57
N PHE A 273 13.86 3.45 -7.10
CA PHE A 273 12.60 3.92 -6.51
C PHE A 273 11.64 2.76 -6.23
N TRP A 274 11.41 1.89 -7.21
CA TRP A 274 10.51 0.74 -7.07
C TRP A 274 11.06 -0.40 -6.20
N ARG A 275 12.33 -0.40 -5.87
CA ARG A 275 12.91 -1.29 -4.84
C ARG A 275 12.68 -0.80 -3.43
N ARG A 276 12.35 0.50 -3.28
CA ARG A 276 12.13 1.19 -2.00
C ARG A 276 10.66 1.55 -1.77
N TRP A 277 9.85 1.56 -2.83
CA TRP A 277 8.44 1.88 -2.82
C TRP A 277 7.61 0.61 -2.94
N HIS A 278 6.62 0.43 -2.02
CA HIS A 278 5.66 -0.70 -2.03
C HIS A 278 6.34 -2.05 -2.32
N MET A 279 7.36 -2.36 -1.52
CA MET A 279 8.30 -3.46 -1.72
C MET A 279 7.58 -4.82 -1.78
N SER A 280 6.51 -4.97 -0.98
CA SER A 280 5.71 -6.20 -0.94
C SER A 280 4.98 -6.45 -2.27
N LEU A 281 4.38 -5.43 -2.89
CA LEU A 281 3.75 -5.54 -4.21
C LEU A 281 4.79 -5.84 -5.30
N GLY A 282 5.91 -5.12 -5.27
CA GLY A 282 7.01 -5.32 -6.21
C GLY A 282 7.57 -6.75 -6.17
N SER A 283 7.78 -7.30 -4.97
CA SER A 283 8.23 -8.69 -4.79
C SER A 283 7.16 -9.70 -5.21
N TRP A 284 5.88 -9.42 -4.93
CA TRP A 284 4.78 -10.29 -5.35
C TRP A 284 4.71 -10.41 -6.88
N PHE A 285 4.67 -9.28 -7.61
CA PHE A 285 4.67 -9.29 -9.09
C PHE A 285 5.93 -9.91 -9.67
N ARG A 286 7.10 -9.71 -9.04
CA ARG A 286 8.35 -10.36 -9.46
C ARG A 286 8.22 -11.88 -9.40
N ASP A 287 7.75 -12.44 -8.28
CA ASP A 287 7.83 -13.87 -7.99
C ASP A 287 6.67 -14.67 -8.60
N TYR A 288 5.49 -14.04 -8.76
CA TYR A 288 4.30 -14.73 -9.27
C TYR A 288 3.95 -14.38 -10.72
N VAL A 289 4.52 -13.30 -11.29
CA VAL A 289 4.26 -12.90 -12.68
C VAL A 289 5.54 -12.82 -13.50
N TYR A 290 6.51 -11.98 -13.08
CA TYR A 290 7.69 -11.69 -13.89
C TYR A 290 8.61 -12.90 -14.07
N ILE A 291 8.95 -13.61 -12.99
CA ILE A 291 9.80 -14.80 -13.04
C ILE A 291 9.13 -15.94 -13.82
N PRO A 292 7.85 -16.28 -13.58
CA PRO A 292 7.15 -17.30 -14.39
C PRO A 292 7.09 -17.00 -15.88
N LEU A 293 7.06 -15.73 -16.29
CA LEU A 293 7.14 -15.32 -17.70
C LEU A 293 8.56 -15.42 -18.30
N GLY A 294 9.54 -15.87 -17.49
CA GLY A 294 10.95 -16.02 -17.86
C GLY A 294 11.88 -14.88 -17.39
N GLY A 295 11.34 -13.86 -16.73
CA GLY A 295 12.10 -12.77 -16.13
C GLY A 295 13.07 -12.08 -17.12
N ASN A 296 14.35 -11.97 -16.71
CA ASN A 296 15.44 -11.42 -17.53
C ASN A 296 16.13 -12.48 -18.43
N ARG A 297 15.80 -13.76 -18.28
CA ARG A 297 16.51 -14.88 -18.93
C ARG A 297 15.84 -15.29 -20.25
N VAL A 298 15.31 -14.31 -20.99
CA VAL A 298 14.60 -14.48 -22.26
C VAL A 298 15.09 -13.48 -23.29
N SER A 299 14.67 -13.63 -24.57
CA SER A 299 14.98 -12.66 -25.61
C SER A 299 14.51 -11.25 -25.27
N LYS A 300 15.12 -10.22 -25.87
CA LYS A 300 14.81 -8.81 -25.62
C LYS A 300 13.32 -8.49 -25.82
N THR A 301 12.68 -9.04 -26.84
CA THR A 301 11.26 -8.88 -27.12
C THR A 301 10.38 -9.50 -26.02
N LYS A 302 10.70 -10.73 -25.58
CA LYS A 302 9.98 -11.38 -24.47
C LYS A 302 10.19 -10.65 -23.16
N TRP A 303 11.40 -10.12 -22.92
CA TRP A 303 11.69 -9.31 -21.75
C TRP A 303 10.84 -8.03 -21.74
N LEU A 304 10.74 -7.31 -22.88
CA LEU A 304 9.89 -6.12 -23.01
C LEU A 304 8.42 -6.46 -22.74
N ARG A 305 7.91 -7.54 -23.33
CA ARG A 305 6.56 -8.06 -23.03
C ARG A 305 6.38 -8.27 -21.52
N ASN A 306 7.34 -8.93 -20.84
CA ASN A 306 7.25 -9.21 -19.43
C ASN A 306 7.16 -7.92 -18.59
N ILE A 307 7.93 -6.89 -18.94
CA ILE A 307 7.84 -5.56 -18.31
C ILE A 307 6.47 -4.95 -18.54
N LEU A 308 5.99 -4.91 -19.77
CA LEU A 308 4.68 -4.36 -20.10
C LEU A 308 3.54 -5.06 -19.34
N VAL A 309 3.55 -6.40 -19.31
CA VAL A 309 2.53 -7.17 -18.58
C VAL A 309 2.53 -6.83 -17.09
N VAL A 310 3.71 -6.82 -16.45
CA VAL A 310 3.81 -6.51 -15.02
C VAL A 310 3.29 -5.10 -14.73
N TRP A 311 3.68 -4.11 -15.53
CA TRP A 311 3.28 -2.73 -15.28
C TRP A 311 1.82 -2.44 -15.62
N LEU A 312 1.26 -3.06 -16.65
CA LEU A 312 -0.18 -3.03 -16.93
C LEU A 312 -0.98 -3.62 -15.77
N LEU A 313 -0.58 -4.79 -15.28
CA LEU A 313 -1.24 -5.43 -14.14
C LEU A 313 -1.07 -4.60 -12.86
N THR A 314 0.09 -3.96 -12.66
CA THR A 314 0.32 -3.05 -11.52
C THR A 314 -0.61 -1.84 -11.60
N GLY A 315 -0.75 -1.22 -12.77
CA GLY A 315 -1.67 -0.11 -12.97
C GLY A 315 -3.12 -0.52 -12.72
N LEU A 316 -3.58 -1.60 -13.34
CA LEU A 316 -4.93 -2.14 -13.14
C LEU A 316 -5.18 -2.54 -11.67
N TRP A 317 -4.18 -3.07 -10.98
CA TRP A 317 -4.31 -3.41 -9.57
C TRP A 317 -4.64 -2.20 -8.70
N HIS A 318 -4.10 -1.03 -9.02
CA HIS A 318 -4.41 0.22 -8.33
C HIS A 318 -5.84 0.70 -8.59
N GLY A 319 -6.35 0.59 -9.82
CA GLY A 319 -7.71 1.02 -10.11
C GLY A 319 -8.19 0.65 -11.52
N ALA A 320 -9.51 0.54 -11.65
CA ALA A 320 -10.18 0.26 -12.90
C ALA A 320 -10.47 1.57 -13.68
N ALA A 321 -9.40 2.30 -14.05
CA ALA A 321 -9.51 3.53 -14.82
C ALA A 321 -8.27 3.76 -15.71
N TRP A 322 -8.42 4.53 -16.78
CA TRP A 322 -7.37 4.73 -17.78
C TRP A 322 -6.15 5.47 -17.25
N ASN A 323 -6.31 6.38 -16.29
CA ASN A 323 -5.19 7.06 -15.63
C ASN A 323 -4.25 6.07 -14.93
N PHE A 324 -4.75 5.01 -14.30
CA PHE A 324 -3.93 3.96 -13.69
C PHE A 324 -3.23 3.08 -14.72
N VAL A 325 -3.89 2.77 -15.84
CA VAL A 325 -3.26 2.06 -16.95
C VAL A 325 -2.09 2.88 -17.51
N LEU A 326 -2.30 4.17 -17.77
CA LEU A 326 -1.27 5.08 -18.27
C LEU A 326 -0.15 5.28 -17.24
N TRP A 327 -0.47 5.34 -15.95
CA TRP A 327 0.50 5.39 -14.87
C TRP A 327 1.42 4.16 -14.85
N GLY A 328 0.86 2.97 -15.03
CA GLY A 328 1.65 1.74 -15.17
C GLY A 328 2.55 1.77 -16.41
N LEU A 329 2.00 2.17 -17.56
CA LEU A 329 2.76 2.29 -18.81
C LEU A 329 3.87 3.35 -18.73
N PHE A 330 3.64 4.46 -18.04
CA PHE A 330 4.64 5.49 -17.74
C PHE A 330 5.89 4.87 -17.08
N PHE A 331 5.70 4.11 -16.01
CA PHE A 331 6.83 3.45 -15.35
C PHE A 331 7.46 2.33 -16.19
N ALA A 332 6.67 1.58 -16.96
CA ALA A 332 7.20 0.62 -17.92
C ALA A 332 8.15 1.27 -18.93
N GLY A 333 7.74 2.43 -19.46
CA GLY A 333 8.51 3.20 -20.43
C GLY A 333 9.83 3.69 -19.84
N PHE A 334 9.78 4.44 -18.74
CA PHE A 334 10.98 5.01 -18.12
C PHE A 334 11.96 3.96 -17.60
N ARG A 335 11.44 2.88 -16.98
CA ARG A 335 12.29 1.77 -16.54
C ARG A 335 12.97 1.06 -17.73
N THR A 336 12.28 0.91 -18.84
CA THR A 336 12.84 0.33 -20.07
C THR A 336 13.88 1.27 -20.66
N ALA A 337 13.60 2.56 -20.75
CA ALA A 337 14.51 3.58 -21.24
C ALA A 337 15.78 3.70 -20.40
N GLU A 338 15.67 3.71 -19.07
CA GLU A 338 16.83 3.64 -18.17
C GLU A 338 17.71 2.42 -18.48
N LYS A 339 17.11 1.25 -18.63
CA LYS A 339 17.88 0.02 -18.85
C LYS A 339 18.54 -0.04 -20.22
N LEU A 340 17.88 0.47 -21.27
CA LEU A 340 18.35 0.33 -22.66
C LEU A 340 19.21 1.48 -23.15
N TRP A 341 18.96 2.72 -22.67
CA TRP A 341 19.52 3.91 -23.28
C TRP A 341 20.42 4.70 -22.32
N TYR A 342 19.85 5.44 -21.38
CA TYR A 342 20.56 6.49 -20.64
C TYR A 342 20.94 6.16 -19.20
N GLY A 343 20.54 5.02 -18.64
CA GLY A 343 20.75 4.72 -17.22
C GLY A 343 22.21 4.73 -16.79
N ARG A 344 23.15 4.31 -17.70
CA ARG A 344 24.58 4.39 -17.42
C ARG A 344 25.09 5.83 -17.34
N ALA A 345 24.59 6.71 -18.19
CA ALA A 345 24.93 8.13 -18.17
C ALA A 345 24.34 8.82 -16.94
N LEU A 346 23.07 8.54 -16.64
CA LEU A 346 22.37 9.03 -15.46
C LEU A 346 23.11 8.66 -14.16
N ALA A 347 23.57 7.42 -14.04
CA ALA A 347 24.30 6.94 -12.87
C ALA A 347 25.60 7.70 -12.57
N LYS A 348 26.23 8.29 -13.59
CA LYS A 348 27.45 9.10 -13.44
C LYS A 348 27.19 10.51 -12.88
N THR A 349 25.95 10.99 -12.92
CA THR A 349 25.60 12.31 -12.39
C THR A 349 25.46 12.25 -10.86
N ARG A 350 25.80 13.35 -10.16
CA ARG A 350 25.68 13.41 -8.68
C ARG A 350 24.28 13.82 -8.25
N VAL A 351 23.81 14.96 -8.70
CA VAL A 351 22.54 15.59 -8.29
C VAL A 351 21.43 15.33 -9.30
N PHE A 352 21.72 15.43 -10.58
CA PHE A 352 20.73 15.33 -11.66
C PHE A 352 19.89 14.03 -11.61
N LYS A 353 20.49 12.90 -11.24
CA LYS A 353 19.78 11.62 -11.10
C LYS A 353 18.63 11.67 -10.08
N HIS A 354 18.81 12.40 -8.99
CA HIS A 354 17.77 12.55 -7.94
C HIS A 354 16.68 13.52 -8.40
N ILE A 355 17.05 14.64 -9.06
CA ILE A 355 16.09 15.58 -9.66
C ILE A 355 15.25 14.88 -10.72
N TYR A 356 15.86 14.07 -11.58
CA TYR A 356 15.19 13.27 -12.57
C TYR A 356 14.14 12.33 -11.95
N VAL A 357 14.52 11.55 -10.92
CA VAL A 357 13.59 10.64 -10.27
C VAL A 357 12.46 11.42 -9.62
N LEU A 358 12.75 12.47 -8.85
CA LEU A 358 11.73 13.27 -8.17
C LEU A 358 10.75 13.90 -9.17
N LEU A 359 11.23 14.47 -10.27
CA LEU A 359 10.36 15.06 -11.29
C LEU A 359 9.42 14.02 -11.91
N LEU A 360 9.93 12.84 -12.27
CA LEU A 360 9.10 11.76 -12.80
C LEU A 360 8.07 11.25 -11.76
N VAL A 361 8.48 11.14 -10.51
CA VAL A 361 7.57 10.72 -9.43
C VAL A 361 6.49 11.77 -9.21
N ILE A 362 6.82 13.06 -9.19
CA ILE A 362 5.85 14.16 -9.07
C ILE A 362 4.82 14.07 -10.20
N VAL A 363 5.27 14.01 -11.45
CA VAL A 363 4.37 13.89 -12.63
C VAL A 363 3.51 12.63 -12.53
N SER A 364 4.11 11.51 -12.14
CA SER A 364 3.39 10.24 -12.01
C SER A 364 2.29 10.28 -10.94
N PHE A 365 2.54 10.94 -9.81
CA PHE A 365 1.55 11.02 -8.72
C PHE A 365 0.45 12.06 -8.98
N VAL A 366 0.72 13.10 -9.77
CA VAL A 366 -0.35 13.96 -10.31
C VAL A 366 -1.25 13.15 -11.26
N LEU A 367 -0.67 12.31 -12.13
CA LEU A 367 -1.43 11.39 -12.99
C LEU A 367 -2.25 10.38 -12.16
N PHE A 368 -1.69 9.88 -11.07
CA PHE A 368 -2.34 8.93 -10.17
C PHE A 368 -3.50 9.56 -9.39
N ASP A 369 -3.38 10.81 -8.92
CA ASP A 369 -4.40 11.52 -8.13
C ASP A 369 -5.57 12.05 -8.98
N ALA A 370 -5.39 12.19 -10.28
CA ALA A 370 -6.42 12.69 -11.18
C ALA A 370 -7.59 11.68 -11.35
N ASN A 371 -8.81 12.21 -11.53
CA ASN A 371 -9.98 11.38 -11.78
C ASN A 371 -10.12 10.97 -13.27
N SER A 372 -9.41 11.67 -14.16
CA SER A 372 -9.38 11.38 -15.59
C SER A 372 -8.04 11.73 -16.22
N VAL A 373 -7.80 11.17 -17.41
CA VAL A 373 -6.60 11.51 -18.20
C VAL A 373 -6.57 12.98 -18.60
N GLY A 374 -7.72 13.58 -18.89
CA GLY A 374 -7.84 15.00 -19.21
C GLY A 374 -7.48 15.90 -18.03
N GLU A 375 -7.98 15.59 -16.83
CA GLU A 375 -7.61 16.29 -15.58
C GLU A 375 -6.11 16.19 -15.32
N ALA A 376 -5.53 14.98 -15.49
CA ALA A 376 -4.10 14.78 -15.33
C ALA A 376 -3.28 15.62 -16.30
N ALA A 377 -3.65 15.64 -17.59
CA ALA A 377 -2.97 16.41 -18.62
C ALA A 377 -3.04 17.92 -18.34
N ALA A 378 -4.21 18.42 -17.91
CA ALA A 378 -4.38 19.81 -17.51
C ALA A 378 -3.52 20.18 -16.30
N ALA A 379 -3.51 19.34 -15.26
CA ALA A 379 -2.71 19.57 -14.06
C ALA A 379 -1.20 19.53 -14.36
N ILE A 380 -0.73 18.56 -15.14
CA ILE A 380 0.68 18.49 -15.58
C ILE A 380 1.04 19.69 -16.45
N GLY A 381 0.17 20.10 -17.39
CA GLY A 381 0.35 21.30 -18.18
C GLY A 381 0.48 22.56 -17.33
N GLY A 382 -0.34 22.67 -16.27
CA GLY A 382 -0.30 23.77 -15.32
C GLY A 382 1.03 23.90 -14.57
N LEU A 383 1.71 22.79 -14.26
CA LEU A 383 3.06 22.80 -13.67
C LEU A 383 4.07 23.56 -14.55
N PHE A 384 3.90 23.53 -15.86
CA PHE A 384 4.80 24.12 -16.84
C PHE A 384 4.25 25.39 -17.51
N GLY A 385 3.16 25.97 -16.94
CA GLY A 385 2.58 27.22 -17.41
C GLY A 385 1.68 27.11 -18.65
N ALA A 386 1.39 25.89 -19.15
CA ALA A 386 0.52 25.70 -20.32
C ALA A 386 -0.93 26.12 -20.10
N ALA A 387 -1.37 26.30 -18.82
CA ALA A 387 -2.70 26.78 -18.48
C ALA A 387 -2.91 28.31 -18.70
N GLY A 388 -1.90 29.04 -19.13
CA GLY A 388 -1.98 30.50 -19.31
C GLY A 388 -2.15 31.29 -18.00
N VAL A 389 -1.87 30.66 -16.85
CA VAL A 389 -1.98 31.25 -15.53
C VAL A 389 -0.71 32.00 -15.12
N SER A 390 -0.82 32.92 -14.17
CA SER A 390 0.34 33.66 -13.64
C SER A 390 1.33 32.69 -12.96
N ALA A 391 2.61 33.05 -12.95
CA ALA A 391 3.64 32.28 -12.27
C ALA A 391 3.35 32.16 -10.76
N VAL A 392 2.93 33.27 -10.16
CA VAL A 392 2.64 33.40 -8.71
C VAL A 392 1.43 34.34 -8.54
N ASN A 393 0.57 34.04 -7.57
CA ASN A 393 -0.54 34.89 -7.16
C ASN A 393 -0.61 34.97 -5.62
N PRO A 394 -1.41 35.90 -5.02
CA PRO A 394 -1.54 36.03 -3.57
C PRO A 394 -2.00 34.74 -2.87
N ILE A 395 -2.89 33.98 -3.51
CA ILE A 395 -3.42 32.71 -2.97
C ILE A 395 -2.31 31.69 -2.85
N SER A 396 -1.48 31.52 -3.88
CA SER A 396 -0.37 30.57 -3.81
C SER A 396 0.69 30.93 -2.77
N LEU A 397 0.95 32.22 -2.56
CA LEU A 397 1.84 32.69 -1.49
C LEU A 397 1.24 32.46 -0.10
N TYR A 398 -0.06 32.67 0.05
CA TYR A 398 -0.76 32.34 1.30
C TYR A 398 -0.61 30.87 1.65
N TYR A 399 -0.92 29.95 0.72
CA TYR A 399 -0.79 28.51 0.98
C TYR A 399 0.67 28.07 1.16
N LEU A 400 1.61 28.64 0.42
CA LEU A 400 3.04 28.38 0.65
C LEU A 400 3.44 28.71 2.08
N ARG A 401 3.02 29.85 2.63
CA ARG A 401 3.31 30.25 4.02
C ARG A 401 2.59 29.35 5.03
N SER A 402 1.31 29.08 4.81
CA SER A 402 0.47 28.30 5.73
C SER A 402 0.98 26.85 5.86
N PHE A 403 1.45 26.25 4.78
CA PHE A 403 1.91 24.87 4.76
C PHE A 403 3.45 24.72 4.81
N ALA A 404 4.23 25.81 4.90
CA ALA A 404 5.69 25.79 4.85
C ALA A 404 6.31 24.85 5.89
N VAL A 405 5.83 24.92 7.14
CA VAL A 405 6.33 24.08 8.24
C VAL A 405 6.02 22.63 8.00
N VAL A 406 4.79 22.30 7.55
CA VAL A 406 4.40 20.91 7.28
C VAL A 406 5.17 20.34 6.07
N PHE A 407 5.40 21.15 5.03
CA PHE A 407 6.29 20.75 3.92
C PHE A 407 7.70 20.47 4.40
N LEU A 408 8.28 21.34 5.24
CA LEU A 408 9.62 21.12 5.80
C LEU A 408 9.70 19.80 6.59
N ILE A 409 8.73 19.58 7.50
CA ILE A 409 8.66 18.35 8.30
C ILE A 409 8.46 17.13 7.37
N GLY A 410 7.58 17.25 6.37
CA GLY A 410 7.32 16.18 5.41
C GLY A 410 8.53 15.83 4.56
N ILE A 411 9.24 16.83 4.01
CA ILE A 411 10.45 16.61 3.21
C ILE A 411 11.54 15.94 4.05
N VAL A 412 11.81 16.45 5.25
CA VAL A 412 12.79 15.86 6.16
C VAL A 412 12.36 14.45 6.59
N GLY A 413 11.09 14.26 6.96
CA GLY A 413 10.54 12.97 7.38
C GLY A 413 10.52 11.91 6.27
N ALA A 414 10.50 12.33 5.00
CA ALA A 414 10.63 11.43 3.84
C ALA A 414 12.07 10.97 3.56
N THR A 415 13.05 11.41 4.35
CA THR A 415 14.46 11.04 4.28
C THR A 415 14.89 10.20 5.50
N PRO A 416 16.01 9.47 5.43
CA PRO A 416 16.55 8.74 6.59
C PRO A 416 17.15 9.63 7.66
N LEU A 417 17.17 10.96 7.48
CA LEU A 417 17.85 11.91 8.38
C LEU A 417 17.35 11.82 9.84
N PRO A 418 16.02 11.83 10.13
CA PRO A 418 15.55 11.74 11.52
C PRO A 418 16.01 10.45 12.20
N LYS A 419 15.92 9.31 11.48
CA LYS A 419 16.37 8.02 11.98
C LYS A 419 17.87 8.03 12.32
N ARG A 420 18.69 8.55 11.40
CA ARG A 420 20.16 8.64 11.59
C ARG A 420 20.53 9.53 12.78
N ILE A 421 19.82 10.65 12.97
CA ILE A 421 20.05 11.54 14.12
C ILE A 421 19.78 10.79 15.43
N VAL A 422 18.65 10.09 15.53
CA VAL A 422 18.30 9.31 16.73
C VAL A 422 19.33 8.19 16.98
N GLU A 423 19.73 7.46 15.94
CA GLU A 423 20.76 6.42 16.04
C GLU A 423 22.12 6.96 16.48
N GLN A 424 22.53 8.12 15.93
CA GLN A 424 23.78 8.77 16.32
C GLN A 424 23.74 9.29 17.77
N LEU A 425 22.63 9.90 18.18
CA LEU A 425 22.44 10.31 19.58
C LEU A 425 22.51 9.11 20.52
N GLY A 426 21.78 8.03 20.19
CA GLY A 426 21.74 6.80 20.99
C GLY A 426 23.09 6.01 21.05
N SER A 427 24.05 6.35 20.19
CA SER A 427 25.38 5.70 20.20
C SER A 427 26.27 6.09 21.39
N THR A 428 25.95 7.19 22.08
CA THR A 428 26.64 7.63 23.27
C THR A 428 25.83 7.39 24.53
N ARG A 429 26.46 7.13 25.68
CA ARG A 429 25.74 6.88 26.94
C ARG A 429 24.82 8.04 27.35
N ALA A 430 25.29 9.26 27.22
CA ALA A 430 24.52 10.46 27.54
C ALA A 430 23.35 10.64 26.53
N GLY A 431 23.60 10.44 25.23
CA GLY A 431 22.58 10.52 24.18
C GLY A 431 21.54 9.42 24.30
N ALA A 432 21.93 8.19 24.67
CA ALA A 432 20.99 7.11 24.92
C ALA A 432 20.00 7.46 26.04
N MET A 433 20.49 8.01 27.17
CA MET A 433 19.62 8.49 28.26
C MET A 433 18.67 9.59 27.80
N VAL A 434 19.11 10.51 26.92
CA VAL A 434 18.26 11.55 26.35
C VAL A 434 17.17 10.91 25.45
N VAL A 435 17.53 9.97 24.59
CA VAL A 435 16.58 9.26 23.72
C VAL A 435 15.57 8.49 24.56
N ASP A 436 16.01 7.75 25.60
CA ASP A 436 15.15 6.96 26.47
C ASP A 436 14.09 7.80 27.22
N VAL A 437 14.41 9.07 27.52
CA VAL A 437 13.47 10.00 28.17
C VAL A 437 12.58 10.72 27.14
N LEU A 438 13.17 11.22 26.06
CA LEU A 438 12.44 12.03 25.08
C LEU A 438 11.51 11.19 24.20
N GLU A 439 11.88 9.97 23.86
CA GLU A 439 11.09 9.15 22.96
C GLU A 439 9.67 8.86 23.49
N PRO A 440 9.47 8.39 24.74
CA PRO A 440 8.13 8.21 25.30
C PRO A 440 7.31 9.52 25.32
N LEU A 441 7.94 10.65 25.63
CA LEU A 441 7.29 11.96 25.62
C LEU A 441 6.81 12.36 24.21
N VAL A 442 7.66 12.15 23.21
CA VAL A 442 7.32 12.39 21.79
C VAL A 442 6.19 11.48 21.36
N LEU A 443 6.24 10.18 21.68
CA LEU A 443 5.19 9.23 21.31
C LEU A 443 3.83 9.58 21.95
N VAL A 444 3.83 9.93 23.25
CA VAL A 444 2.61 10.38 23.94
C VAL A 444 2.09 11.67 23.30
N SER A 445 2.96 12.62 22.99
CA SER A 445 2.58 13.88 22.32
C SER A 445 1.98 13.63 20.93
N VAL A 446 2.61 12.77 20.13
CA VAL A 446 2.09 12.39 18.80
C VAL A 446 0.72 11.73 18.93
N LEU A 447 0.54 10.82 19.90
CA LEU A 447 -0.74 10.16 20.14
C LEU A 447 -1.81 11.17 20.57
N ALA A 448 -1.49 12.06 21.53
CA ALA A 448 -2.43 13.06 22.05
C ALA A 448 -2.86 14.05 20.97
N VAL A 449 -1.90 14.61 20.21
CA VAL A 449 -2.20 15.55 19.13
C VAL A 449 -2.98 14.85 18.01
N SER A 450 -2.59 13.64 17.61
CA SER A 450 -3.35 12.86 16.62
C SER A 450 -4.78 12.58 17.10
N THR A 451 -4.97 12.26 18.39
CA THR A 451 -6.30 12.08 18.97
C THR A 451 -7.11 13.37 18.92
N GLY A 452 -6.51 14.52 19.24
CA GLY A 452 -7.15 15.82 19.13
C GLY A 452 -7.68 16.09 17.71
N TYR A 453 -6.86 15.88 16.69
CA TYR A 453 -7.28 16.00 15.28
C TYR A 453 -8.41 15.03 14.89
N LEU A 454 -8.41 13.81 15.42
CA LEU A 454 -9.45 12.81 15.15
C LEU A 454 -10.78 13.13 15.86
N VAL A 455 -10.73 13.75 17.03
CA VAL A 455 -11.93 14.18 17.79
C VAL A 455 -12.56 15.42 17.17
N ASP A 456 -11.76 16.35 16.68
CA ASP A 456 -12.21 17.56 15.98
C ASP A 456 -12.97 17.25 14.68
N GLY A 457 -13.04 15.98 14.28
CA GLY A 457 -13.75 15.55 13.07
C GLY A 457 -13.03 15.97 11.81
N SER A 458 -11.75 16.31 11.90
CA SER A 458 -10.91 16.61 10.74
C SER A 458 -11.04 15.49 9.71
N PHE A 459 -11.19 15.86 8.45
CA PHE A 459 -11.34 14.94 7.33
C PHE A 459 -10.21 13.91 7.33
N ASN A 460 -10.57 12.63 7.45
CA ASN A 460 -9.63 11.52 7.57
C ASN A 460 -9.81 10.54 6.40
N PRO A 461 -9.51 10.98 5.16
CA PRO A 461 -9.63 10.12 4.00
C PRO A 461 -8.55 9.06 4.03
N PHE A 462 -8.87 7.91 3.47
CA PHE A 462 -7.88 6.87 3.21
C PHE A 462 -7.80 6.61 1.70
N LEU A 463 -6.60 6.79 1.14
CA LEU A 463 -6.39 6.78 -0.30
C LEU A 463 -6.88 5.49 -0.96
N TYR A 464 -6.66 4.34 -0.31
CA TYR A 464 -7.04 3.02 -0.83
C TYR A 464 -8.56 2.76 -0.91
N PHE A 465 -9.41 3.62 -0.34
CA PHE A 465 -10.85 3.52 -0.57
C PHE A 465 -11.31 4.14 -1.90
N ARG A 466 -10.40 4.81 -2.61
CA ARG A 466 -10.69 5.35 -3.96
C ARG A 466 -10.44 4.34 -5.09
N PHE A 467 -9.79 3.21 -4.80
CA PHE A 467 -9.25 2.29 -5.82
C PHE A 467 -9.80 0.88 -5.73
#